data_86a0c2ecc176651681263b0de8bafe9a
#
_entry.id   86a0c2ecc176651681263b0de8bafe9a
#
_cell.length_a   1.000
_cell.length_b   1.000
_cell.length_c   1.000
_cell.angle_alpha   90.00
_cell.angle_beta   90.00
_cell.angle_gamma   90.00
#
_symmetry.space_group_name_H-M   'P 1'
#
loop_
_entity.id
_entity.type
_entity.pdbx_description
1 polymer ?
#
loop_
_entity_poly.entity_id
_entity_poly.type
_entity_poly.pdbx_seq_one_letter_code
_entity_poly.pdbx_strand_id
1 'polypeptide(L)'
;FANQVGIIDDPAKGWKRVTFVREGQEDLELLRTMEILKKLAWVTLIKDFRVQRLHKRSEVMIRRLWDSFKEYETGRLIIPPDWLENYEQQQGKWPWERMVADYISGMTDAYAEKVYGEFFASRSGSIYERD
;
A
#
# COMPACT_ATOMS: atom_id res chain seq x y z
N PHE A 1 -1.43 6.47 28.71
CA PHE A 1 -0.76 5.83 27.55
C PHE A 1 0.23 6.79 26.88
N ALA A 2 -0.16 8.02 26.55
CA ALA A 2 0.69 8.97 25.79
C ALA A 2 1.98 9.37 26.51
N ASN A 3 1.99 9.41 27.84
CA ASN A 3 3.17 9.80 28.64
C ASN A 3 4.20 8.68 28.83
N GLN A 4 3.96 7.50 28.24
CA GLN A 4 4.83 6.32 28.37
C GLN A 4 5.50 5.94 27.05
N VAL A 5 5.35 6.76 26.02
CA VAL A 5 5.94 6.51 24.70
C VAL A 5 7.20 7.33 24.54
N GLY A 6 8.31 6.67 24.32
CA GLY A 6 9.61 7.27 24.04
C GLY A 6 10.15 6.88 22.67
N ILE A 7 11.15 7.60 22.21
CA ILE A 7 11.88 7.29 20.98
C ILE A 7 13.31 6.91 21.40
N ILE A 8 13.74 5.73 21.02
CA ILE A 8 15.10 5.23 21.28
C ILE A 8 15.81 5.08 19.93
N ASP A 9 17.05 5.56 19.87
CA ASP A 9 17.92 5.29 18.73
C ASP A 9 18.35 3.82 18.75
N ASP A 10 18.16 3.11 17.63
CA ASP A 10 18.66 1.74 17.43
C ASP A 10 20.01 1.83 16.71
N PRO A 11 21.14 1.75 17.45
CA PRO A 11 22.46 1.92 16.86
C PRO A 11 22.85 0.82 15.88
N ALA A 12 22.20 -0.35 15.97
CA ALA A 12 22.47 -1.48 15.09
C ALA A 12 21.81 -1.30 13.70
N LYS A 13 20.78 -0.48 13.60
CA LYS A 13 19.97 -0.31 12.38
C LYS A 13 19.97 1.13 11.84
N GLY A 14 20.51 2.08 12.56
CA GLY A 14 20.61 3.49 12.14
C GLY A 14 19.26 4.22 12.06
N TRP A 15 18.22 3.74 12.73
CA TRP A 15 16.89 4.32 12.74
C TRP A 15 16.32 4.42 14.15
N LYS A 16 15.30 5.26 14.33
CA LYS A 16 14.66 5.50 15.61
C LYS A 16 13.51 4.52 15.83
N ARG A 17 13.47 3.89 16.99
CA ARG A 17 12.39 2.99 17.40
C ARG A 17 11.50 3.67 18.44
N VAL A 18 10.19 3.58 18.24
CA VAL A 18 9.22 3.94 19.28
C VAL A 18 9.18 2.82 20.31
N THR A 19 9.31 3.17 21.57
CA THR A 19 9.23 2.22 22.67
C THR A 19 8.39 2.78 23.82
N PHE A 20 8.00 1.91 24.73
CA PHE A 20 7.32 2.30 25.95
C PHE A 20 8.36 2.46 27.06
N VAL A 21 8.54 3.71 27.51
CA VAL A 21 9.53 4.08 28.52
C VAL A 21 8.81 4.69 29.72
N ARG A 22 9.16 4.25 30.91
CA ARG A 22 8.75 4.84 32.17
C ARG A 22 10.00 5.29 32.91
N GLU A 23 10.13 6.60 33.15
CA GLU A 23 11.26 7.18 33.91
C GLU A 23 12.66 6.73 33.44
N GLY A 24 12.83 6.55 32.10
CA GLY A 24 14.10 6.10 31.51
C GLY A 24 14.31 4.58 31.49
N GLN A 25 13.35 3.80 31.97
CA GLN A 25 13.37 2.33 31.89
C GLN A 25 12.23 1.81 31.03
N GLU A 26 12.46 0.73 30.29
CA GLU A 26 11.40 0.04 29.55
C GLU A 26 10.39 -0.59 30.52
N ASP A 27 9.11 -0.28 30.33
CA ASP A 27 8.03 -0.91 31.10
C ASP A 27 7.76 -2.31 30.53
N LEU A 28 8.38 -3.33 31.15
CA LEU A 28 8.30 -4.71 30.72
C LEU A 28 6.88 -5.28 30.77
N GLU A 29 6.04 -4.83 31.71
CA GLU A 29 4.65 -5.30 31.79
C GLU A 29 3.82 -4.74 30.63
N LEU A 30 4.02 -3.47 30.30
CA LEU A 30 3.36 -2.83 29.17
C LEU A 30 3.80 -3.49 27.86
N LEU A 31 5.09 -3.77 27.69
CA LEU A 31 5.61 -4.46 26.51
C LEU A 31 5.02 -5.87 26.36
N ARG A 32 4.95 -6.65 27.45
CA ARG A 32 4.31 -7.98 27.46
C ARG A 32 2.84 -7.91 27.10
N THR A 33 2.11 -6.94 27.67
CA THR A 33 0.69 -6.71 27.37
C THR A 33 0.50 -6.40 25.88
N MET A 34 1.33 -5.54 25.32
CA MET A 34 1.30 -5.21 23.90
C MET A 34 1.60 -6.42 23.00
N GLU A 35 2.55 -7.28 23.41
CA GLU A 35 2.84 -8.53 22.66
C GLU A 35 1.66 -9.50 22.68
N ILE A 36 1.00 -9.64 23.85
CA ILE A 36 -0.19 -10.49 23.97
C ILE A 36 -1.32 -9.94 23.08
N LEU A 37 -1.57 -8.63 23.11
CA LEU A 37 -2.59 -7.98 22.26
C LEU A 37 -2.27 -8.14 20.78
N LYS A 38 -1.01 -7.98 20.37
CA LYS A 38 -0.58 -8.23 18.99
C LYS A 38 -0.81 -9.68 18.56
N LYS A 39 -0.47 -10.65 19.43
CA LYS A 39 -0.72 -12.07 19.13
C LYS A 39 -2.21 -12.38 19.04
N LEU A 40 -3.01 -11.81 19.94
CA LEU A 40 -4.46 -11.97 19.90
C LEU A 40 -5.04 -11.39 18.60
N ALA A 41 -4.69 -10.16 18.25
CA ALA A 41 -5.11 -9.53 17.00
C ALA A 41 -4.66 -10.34 15.76
N TRP A 42 -3.45 -10.87 15.79
CA TRP A 42 -2.94 -11.73 14.72
C TRP A 42 -3.79 -12.98 14.52
N VAL A 43 -4.11 -13.69 15.61
CA VAL A 43 -4.87 -14.95 15.53
C VAL A 43 -6.33 -14.70 15.19
N THR A 44 -6.96 -13.66 15.77
CA THR A 44 -8.40 -13.43 15.65
C THR A 44 -8.78 -12.61 14.41
N LEU A 45 -7.95 -11.64 14.01
CA LEU A 45 -8.24 -10.74 12.89
C LEU A 45 -7.43 -11.09 11.64
N ILE A 46 -6.11 -11.14 11.77
CA ILE A 46 -5.24 -11.28 10.60
C ILE A 46 -5.36 -12.67 9.97
N LYS A 47 -5.50 -13.73 10.77
CA LYS A 47 -5.67 -15.11 10.27
C LYS A 47 -7.11 -15.47 9.89
N ASP A 48 -8.07 -14.55 10.07
CA ASP A 48 -9.43 -14.79 9.60
C ASP A 48 -9.45 -15.01 8.08
N PHE A 49 -10.15 -16.07 7.63
CA PHE A 49 -10.17 -16.43 6.21
C PHE A 49 -10.75 -15.32 5.32
N ARG A 50 -11.65 -14.48 5.85
CA ARG A 50 -12.25 -13.36 5.13
C ARG A 50 -11.20 -12.29 4.86
N VAL A 51 -10.38 -11.97 5.87
CA VAL A 51 -9.26 -11.03 5.74
C VAL A 51 -8.22 -11.58 4.76
N GLN A 52 -7.88 -12.86 4.85
CA GLN A 52 -6.94 -13.50 3.94
C GLN A 52 -7.43 -13.49 2.48
N ARG A 53 -8.73 -13.66 2.26
CA ARG A 53 -9.33 -13.56 0.91
C ARG A 53 -9.24 -12.13 0.36
N LEU A 54 -9.53 -11.12 1.18
CA LEU A 54 -9.39 -9.72 0.79
C LEU A 54 -7.94 -9.39 0.47
N HIS A 55 -7.00 -9.80 1.31
CA HIS A 55 -5.58 -9.62 1.07
C HIS A 55 -5.14 -10.27 -0.26
N LYS A 56 -5.56 -11.52 -0.50
CA LYS A 56 -5.23 -12.21 -1.75
C LYS A 56 -5.84 -11.53 -2.98
N ARG A 57 -7.09 -11.05 -2.87
CA ARG A 57 -7.74 -10.27 -3.93
C ARG A 57 -6.95 -9.01 -4.26
N SER A 58 -6.57 -8.22 -3.24
CA SER A 58 -5.80 -7.00 -3.41
C SER A 58 -4.42 -7.27 -4.02
N GLU A 59 -3.72 -8.32 -3.58
CA GLU A 59 -2.44 -8.73 -4.15
C GLU A 59 -2.56 -9.03 -5.66
N VAL A 60 -3.56 -9.81 -6.05
CA VAL A 60 -3.81 -10.15 -7.46
C VAL A 60 -4.15 -8.90 -8.28
N MET A 61 -4.99 -8.02 -7.72
CA MET A 61 -5.37 -6.77 -8.36
C MET A 61 -4.14 -5.87 -8.63
N ILE A 62 -3.34 -5.60 -7.60
CA ILE A 62 -2.14 -4.76 -7.73
C ILE A 62 -1.14 -5.35 -8.73
N ARG A 63 -0.90 -6.66 -8.70
CA ARG A 63 -0.02 -7.33 -9.68
C ARG A 63 -0.49 -7.15 -11.11
N ARG A 64 -1.79 -7.32 -11.36
CA ARG A 64 -2.35 -7.17 -12.70
C ARG A 64 -2.34 -5.72 -13.19
N LEU A 65 -2.63 -4.76 -12.29
CA LEU A 65 -2.50 -3.35 -12.63
C LEU A 65 -1.05 -2.99 -12.96
N TRP A 66 -0.09 -3.47 -12.16
CA TRP A 66 1.32 -3.30 -12.44
C TRP A 66 1.69 -3.87 -13.82
N ASP A 67 1.29 -5.10 -14.11
CA ASP A 67 1.59 -5.75 -15.39
C ASP A 67 0.97 -5.02 -16.59
N SER A 68 -0.16 -4.33 -16.40
CA SER A 68 -0.78 -3.50 -17.45
C SER A 68 -0.03 -2.20 -17.72
N PHE A 69 0.57 -1.59 -16.68
CA PHE A 69 1.22 -0.28 -16.79
C PHE A 69 2.73 -0.33 -16.98
N LYS A 70 3.41 -1.43 -16.63
CA LYS A 70 4.88 -1.52 -16.58
C LYS A 70 5.59 -1.29 -17.91
N GLU A 71 4.97 -1.66 -19.03
CA GLU A 71 5.51 -1.47 -20.35
C GLU A 71 5.27 -0.02 -20.81
N TYR A 72 6.32 0.76 -21.06
CA TYR A 72 6.21 2.19 -21.39
C TYR A 72 5.29 2.44 -22.58
N GLU A 73 5.47 1.72 -23.68
CA GLU A 73 4.73 1.95 -24.93
C GLU A 73 3.22 1.78 -24.80
N THR A 74 2.78 0.82 -23.98
CA THR A 74 1.36 0.54 -23.73
C THR A 74 0.85 1.29 -22.52
N GLY A 75 1.64 1.36 -21.45
CA GLY A 75 1.27 2.00 -20.20
C GLY A 75 0.95 3.48 -20.37
N ARG A 76 1.75 4.21 -21.16
CA ARG A 76 1.53 5.64 -21.42
C ARG A 76 0.20 5.95 -22.14
N LEU A 77 -0.41 4.97 -22.80
CA LEU A 77 -1.69 5.15 -23.49
C LEU A 77 -2.90 5.00 -22.55
N ILE A 78 -2.70 4.41 -21.39
CA ILE A 78 -3.77 4.07 -20.44
C ILE A 78 -3.63 4.75 -19.07
N ILE A 79 -2.54 5.47 -18.84
CA ILE A 79 -2.34 6.32 -17.66
C ILE A 79 -2.93 7.70 -17.91
N PRO A 80 -3.58 8.35 -16.91
CA PRO A 80 -4.14 9.69 -17.08
C PRO A 80 -3.10 10.73 -17.52
N PRO A 81 -3.49 11.68 -18.38
CA PRO A 81 -2.55 12.65 -18.97
C PRO A 81 -1.80 13.50 -17.95
N ASP A 82 -2.43 13.88 -16.84
CA ASP A 82 -1.81 14.65 -15.75
C ASP A 82 -0.62 13.94 -15.11
N TRP A 83 -0.66 12.61 -14.98
CA TRP A 83 0.45 11.80 -14.52
C TRP A 83 1.59 11.74 -15.54
N LEU A 84 1.25 11.65 -16.83
CA LEU A 84 2.23 11.66 -17.92
C LEU A 84 2.94 13.00 -18.03
N GLU A 85 2.20 14.10 -17.97
CA GLU A 85 2.78 15.44 -18.00
C GLU A 85 3.76 15.65 -16.84
N ASN A 86 3.39 15.24 -15.63
CA ASN A 86 4.27 15.30 -14.47
C ASN A 86 5.55 14.45 -14.66
N TYR A 87 5.43 13.26 -15.25
CA TYR A 87 6.56 12.41 -15.54
C TYR A 87 7.49 13.04 -16.60
N GLU A 88 6.94 13.56 -17.69
CA GLU A 88 7.68 14.21 -18.78
C GLU A 88 8.39 15.49 -18.33
N GLN A 89 7.76 16.29 -17.45
CA GLN A 89 8.38 17.48 -16.87
C GLN A 89 9.61 17.14 -16.01
N GLN A 90 9.67 15.94 -15.45
CA GLN A 90 10.84 15.48 -14.70
C GLN A 90 11.97 14.94 -15.59
N GLN A 91 11.81 14.94 -16.92
CA GLN A 91 12.83 14.68 -17.95
C GLN A 91 13.73 13.47 -17.63
N GLY A 92 13.13 12.31 -17.34
CA GLY A 92 13.91 11.07 -17.09
C GLY A 92 14.65 11.03 -15.75
N LYS A 93 14.32 11.91 -14.82
CA LYS A 93 14.86 11.91 -13.46
C LYS A 93 14.56 10.62 -12.70
N TRP A 94 13.45 9.98 -13.05
CA TRP A 94 12.99 8.73 -12.47
C TRP A 94 12.68 7.70 -13.58
N PRO A 95 12.97 6.40 -13.36
CA PRO A 95 12.59 5.37 -14.31
C PRO A 95 11.06 5.24 -14.39
N TRP A 96 10.57 4.74 -15.53
CA TRP A 96 9.14 4.55 -15.80
C TRP A 96 8.44 3.71 -14.71
N GLU A 97 9.07 2.64 -14.29
CA GLU A 97 8.57 1.75 -13.26
C GLU A 97 8.33 2.47 -11.92
N ARG A 98 9.15 3.47 -11.62
CA ARG A 98 8.96 4.28 -10.42
C ARG A 98 7.69 5.12 -10.52
N MET A 99 7.46 5.75 -11.66
CA MET A 99 6.24 6.52 -11.90
C MET A 99 4.98 5.63 -11.81
N VAL A 100 5.04 4.43 -12.41
CA VAL A 100 3.95 3.44 -12.30
C VAL A 100 3.70 3.02 -10.86
N ALA A 101 4.76 2.78 -10.08
CA ALA A 101 4.64 2.45 -8.66
C ALA A 101 3.98 3.59 -7.87
N ASP A 102 4.40 4.83 -8.10
CA ASP A 102 3.84 6.01 -7.45
C ASP A 102 2.35 6.22 -7.87
N TYR A 103 2.01 6.00 -9.14
CA TYR A 103 0.63 6.04 -9.63
C TYR A 103 -0.26 5.02 -8.92
N ILE A 104 0.14 3.75 -8.89
CA ILE A 104 -0.63 2.69 -8.25
C ILE A 104 -0.74 2.92 -6.74
N SER A 105 0.34 3.34 -6.07
CA SER A 105 0.32 3.60 -4.63
C SER A 105 -0.52 4.82 -4.23
N GLY A 106 -0.73 5.75 -5.15
CA GLY A 106 -1.60 6.90 -4.97
C GLY A 106 -3.10 6.62 -5.17
N MET A 107 -3.45 5.44 -5.67
CA MET A 107 -4.85 5.07 -5.84
C MET A 107 -5.54 4.81 -4.50
N THR A 108 -6.78 5.27 -4.36
CA THR A 108 -7.67 4.76 -3.32
C THR A 108 -8.13 3.35 -3.68
N ASP A 109 -8.55 2.55 -2.70
CA ASP A 109 -9.05 1.19 -2.93
C ASP A 109 -10.20 1.17 -3.97
N ALA A 110 -11.14 2.11 -3.84
CA ALA A 110 -12.26 2.22 -4.77
C ALA A 110 -11.83 2.56 -6.20
N TYR A 111 -10.83 3.42 -6.35
CA TYR A 111 -10.30 3.78 -7.66
C TYR A 111 -9.53 2.61 -8.29
N ALA A 112 -8.70 1.92 -7.51
CA ALA A 112 -7.99 0.73 -7.98
C ALA A 112 -8.96 -0.38 -8.43
N GLU A 113 -10.05 -0.61 -7.69
CA GLU A 113 -11.10 -1.55 -8.07
C GLU A 113 -11.82 -1.13 -9.36
N LYS A 114 -12.09 0.16 -9.54
CA LYS A 114 -12.68 0.70 -10.77
C LYS A 114 -11.78 0.44 -11.97
N VAL A 115 -10.51 0.87 -11.89
CA VAL A 115 -9.52 0.68 -12.98
C VAL A 115 -9.31 -0.80 -13.30
N TYR A 116 -9.20 -1.64 -12.27
CA TYR A 116 -9.12 -3.08 -12.44
C TYR A 116 -10.35 -3.65 -13.15
N GLY A 117 -11.53 -3.17 -12.79
CA GLY A 117 -12.79 -3.57 -13.42
C GLY A 117 -12.86 -3.19 -14.91
N GLU A 118 -12.37 -2.01 -15.27
CA GLU A 118 -12.29 -1.55 -16.66
C GLU A 118 -11.43 -2.46 -17.54
N PHE A 119 -10.34 -3.00 -17.00
CA PHE A 119 -9.42 -3.87 -17.75
C PHE A 119 -9.80 -5.36 -17.75
N PHE A 120 -10.32 -5.85 -16.64
CA PHE A 120 -10.41 -7.29 -16.39
C PHE A 120 -11.81 -7.82 -16.09
N ALA A 121 -12.80 -6.94 -15.81
CA ALA A 121 -14.16 -7.41 -15.64
C ALA A 121 -14.80 -7.60 -17.02
N SER A 122 -15.29 -8.82 -17.29
CA SER A 122 -16.15 -9.11 -18.43
C SER A 122 -17.52 -8.45 -18.22
N ARG A 123 -17.59 -7.13 -18.36
CA ARG A 123 -18.90 -6.45 -18.50
C ARG A 123 -19.35 -6.63 -19.93
N SER A 124 -20.47 -7.31 -20.10
CA SER A 124 -21.24 -7.33 -21.35
C SER A 124 -21.98 -5.98 -21.55
N GLY A 125 -21.33 -4.88 -21.22
CA GLY A 125 -21.83 -3.52 -21.39
C GLY A 125 -21.00 -2.78 -22.45
N SER A 126 -21.69 -2.05 -23.32
CA SER A 126 -21.07 -1.24 -24.38
C SER A 126 -20.04 -0.27 -23.79
N ILE A 127 -18.86 -0.18 -24.41
CA ILE A 127 -17.84 0.85 -24.15
C ILE A 127 -18.36 2.27 -24.40
N TYR A 128 -19.59 2.41 -24.92
CA TYR A 128 -20.22 3.66 -25.29
C TYR A 128 -21.32 4.15 -24.34
N GLU A 129 -21.64 3.43 -23.26
CA GLU A 129 -22.49 3.97 -22.20
C GLU A 129 -21.67 4.95 -21.35
N ARG A 130 -21.74 6.22 -21.76
CA ARG A 130 -21.36 7.36 -20.92
C ARG A 130 -22.57 7.71 -20.05
N ASP A 131 -22.40 7.65 -18.74
CA ASP A 131 -23.26 8.35 -17.79
C ASP A 131 -22.97 9.85 -17.86
#